data_c721b4df11c664436585daacc52ef683
#
_entry.id   c721b4df11c664436585daacc52ef683
#
_cell.length_a   1.000
_cell.length_b   1.000
_cell.length_c   1.000
_cell.angle_alpha   90.00
_cell.angle_beta   90.00
_cell.angle_gamma   90.00
#
_symmetry.space_group_name_H-M   'P 1'
#
loop_
_entity.id
_entity.type
_entity.pdbx_description
1 polymer ?
#
loop_
_entity_poly.entity_id
_entity_poly.type
_entity_poly.pdbx_seq_one_letter_code
_entity_poly.pdbx_strand_id
1 'polypeptide(L)'
;MTYSGRLTWGLVFWAASFAAWGQSELLVKVKPANKALKANVEGYIGNLGDRDEEALLRFSRGAQEQARKAAQALGYYQAQIDTEVKPPAKADQSPQLIIKIDPGEPVRLRNVTVRIEGPASEMKAFRVPDSRALRAGEPLNHGLYEDAKRLIQNQASRYGFFSGHFSRQRLAVDPQAGVADIELVYQSGPRYRLGAVKFSGDTPLDEDLLQRMVTFKPGTPYDSELIAGLNNDLQSSGYFEGVRVDAAPTAAVGEDIPVDVRLETRKPRTMGLGLGFSTDVGPRGKANWTRHWVNPQGHSYGWETELSAPRQNVGLWYDVPLDPPLTDKLRFAGGYQNEEIAGTDTLSKLLTVGPEWHSKLPSGWQRVISLKYQREEYRLGDDSGLSTLLMPGVSFSYLRSDNRIDPHNGYRLQFDTQVAKEGLMSDTNLLHGNVLLKGLTTLGHNHRFLGRVQFGGSATNGYKNNIPPSLRFFAGGDQSVRGYDYQTLSPKNSDGDRIGGRYLVAGSVEYQYSLAEKWRVATFIDQGNAFNTLELPSLKTGVGIGVRWVSPVGPLRLDLAKALDDDGGIRLHFSMGPEL
;
A
#
# COMPACT_ATOMS: atom_id res chain seq x y z
N MET A 1 55.60 -24.98 -32.92
CA MET A 1 56.26 -24.84 -31.61
C MET A 1 55.30 -24.27 -30.66
N THR A 2 54.66 -25.07 -29.98
CA THR A 2 54.13 -25.25 -28.66
C THR A 2 54.66 -24.30 -27.57
N TYR A 3 53.78 -23.58 -26.86
CA TYR A 3 53.86 -23.49 -25.41
C TYR A 3 52.48 -23.17 -24.84
N SER A 4 51.97 -24.15 -24.13
CA SER A 4 50.79 -24.08 -23.27
C SER A 4 51.19 -23.52 -21.87
N GLY A 5 50.53 -22.50 -21.39
CA GLY A 5 50.64 -21.99 -20.02
C GLY A 5 49.32 -22.06 -19.30
N ARG A 6 49.10 -23.13 -18.53
CA ARG A 6 48.00 -23.23 -17.54
C ARG A 6 48.35 -22.39 -16.31
N LEU A 7 47.61 -21.30 -16.07
CA LEU A 7 47.60 -20.61 -14.79
C LEU A 7 46.50 -21.20 -13.89
N THR A 8 46.91 -22.03 -12.95
CA THR A 8 46.12 -22.48 -11.82
C THR A 8 46.11 -21.39 -10.77
N TRP A 9 44.95 -20.73 -10.59
CA TRP A 9 44.71 -19.84 -9.42
C TRP A 9 44.28 -20.69 -8.23
N GLY A 10 45.19 -20.91 -7.30
CA GLY A 10 44.89 -21.47 -5.99
C GLY A 10 44.20 -20.44 -5.12
N LEU A 11 42.89 -20.64 -4.90
CA LEU A 11 42.14 -19.93 -3.83
C LEU A 11 42.57 -20.52 -2.50
N VAL A 12 43.45 -19.77 -1.78
CA VAL A 12 43.74 -20.03 -0.37
C VAL A 12 42.53 -19.49 0.43
N PHE A 13 41.65 -20.38 0.86
CA PHE A 13 40.67 -20.10 1.88
C PHE A 13 41.38 -19.93 3.23
N TRP A 14 41.56 -18.70 3.64
CA TRP A 14 41.83 -18.38 5.05
C TRP A 14 40.55 -18.62 5.82
N ALA A 15 40.40 -19.78 6.42
CA ALA A 15 39.42 -20.04 7.47
C ALA A 15 39.86 -19.25 8.70
N ALA A 16 39.41 -18.00 8.82
CA ALA A 16 39.42 -17.31 10.09
C ALA A 16 38.42 -18.03 10.99
N SER A 17 38.93 -18.90 11.86
CA SER A 17 38.19 -19.44 12.99
C SER A 17 37.88 -18.27 13.92
N PHE A 18 36.74 -17.59 13.69
CA PHE A 18 36.12 -16.82 14.75
C PHE A 18 35.72 -17.82 15.83
N ALA A 19 36.46 -17.88 16.90
CA ALA A 19 36.01 -18.46 18.16
C ALA A 19 34.70 -17.71 18.49
N ALA A 20 33.56 -18.33 18.23
CA ALA A 20 32.28 -17.88 18.73
C ALA A 20 32.39 -17.99 20.26
N TRP A 21 32.71 -16.88 20.91
CA TRP A 21 32.54 -16.76 22.34
C TRP A 21 31.06 -16.87 22.59
N GLY A 22 30.64 -17.98 23.20
CA GLY A 22 29.22 -18.28 23.39
C GLY A 22 28.64 -17.27 24.37
N GLN A 23 27.56 -16.61 23.96
CA GLN A 23 26.80 -15.71 24.83
C GLN A 23 26.28 -16.48 26.04
N SER A 24 26.35 -15.89 27.23
CA SER A 24 25.80 -16.47 28.44
C SER A 24 24.31 -16.75 28.28
N GLU A 25 23.85 -17.91 28.73
CA GLU A 25 22.48 -18.36 28.50
C GLU A 25 21.58 -18.05 29.71
N LEU A 26 20.40 -17.46 29.45
CA LEU A 26 19.35 -17.27 30.43
C LEU A 26 18.32 -18.42 30.34
N LEU A 27 18.10 -19.13 31.46
CA LEU A 27 17.11 -20.17 31.54
C LEU A 27 16.07 -19.87 32.62
N VAL A 28 14.87 -19.44 32.22
CA VAL A 28 13.76 -19.18 33.16
C VAL A 28 12.85 -20.41 33.26
N LYS A 29 12.69 -20.93 34.49
CA LYS A 29 11.84 -22.07 34.84
C LYS A 29 10.73 -21.62 35.77
N VAL A 30 9.49 -21.69 35.29
CA VAL A 30 8.29 -21.34 36.06
C VAL A 30 7.51 -22.63 36.38
N LYS A 31 7.16 -22.88 37.64
CA LYS A 31 6.37 -24.00 38.07
C LYS A 31 5.26 -23.52 39.03
N PRO A 32 3.96 -23.76 38.73
CA PRO A 32 3.43 -24.38 37.51
C PRO A 32 3.72 -23.56 36.24
N ALA A 33 3.73 -24.20 35.07
CA ALA A 33 4.14 -23.58 33.81
C ALA A 33 3.26 -22.38 33.45
N ASN A 34 3.89 -21.20 33.26
CA ASN A 34 3.23 -19.96 32.87
C ASN A 34 4.08 -19.26 31.78
N LYS A 35 3.62 -19.33 30.54
CA LYS A 35 4.34 -18.78 29.39
C LYS A 35 4.46 -17.26 29.44
N ALA A 36 3.39 -16.57 29.89
CA ALA A 36 3.37 -15.11 29.97
C ALA A 36 4.37 -14.61 31.03
N LEU A 37 4.39 -15.24 32.22
CA LEU A 37 5.33 -14.89 33.27
C LEU A 37 6.78 -15.16 32.83
N LYS A 38 7.04 -16.31 32.21
CA LYS A 38 8.34 -16.65 31.67
C LYS A 38 8.85 -15.56 30.69
N ALA A 39 8.04 -15.24 29.68
CA ALA A 39 8.40 -14.23 28.69
C ALA A 39 8.61 -12.85 29.32
N ASN A 40 7.79 -12.47 30.32
CA ASN A 40 7.93 -11.20 31.01
C ASN A 40 9.25 -11.12 31.79
N VAL A 41 9.62 -12.20 32.50
CA VAL A 41 10.89 -12.28 33.23
C VAL A 41 12.08 -12.24 32.29
N GLU A 42 12.02 -12.96 31.17
CA GLU A 42 13.06 -12.92 30.13
C GLU A 42 13.22 -11.50 29.56
N GLY A 43 12.09 -10.79 29.33
CA GLY A 43 12.09 -9.40 28.87
C GLY A 43 12.69 -8.41 29.86
N TYR A 44 12.40 -8.56 31.16
CA TYR A 44 12.96 -7.69 32.20
C TYR A 44 14.46 -7.88 32.41
N ILE A 45 14.96 -9.10 32.29
CA ILE A 45 16.37 -9.42 32.46
C ILE A 45 17.17 -9.06 31.22
N GLY A 46 16.58 -9.25 30.04
CA GLY A 46 17.22 -8.96 28.75
C GLY A 46 18.35 -9.93 28.39
N ASN A 47 19.20 -9.52 27.47
CA ASN A 47 20.33 -10.29 27.00
C ASN A 47 21.48 -10.24 28.02
N LEU A 48 22.03 -11.39 28.36
CA LEU A 48 23.13 -11.51 29.31
C LEU A 48 24.49 -11.09 28.71
N GLY A 49 24.64 -11.09 27.38
CA GLY A 49 25.91 -10.82 26.70
C GLY A 49 26.99 -11.84 27.06
N ASP A 50 28.26 -11.46 26.92
CA ASP A 50 29.44 -12.31 27.19
C ASP A 50 29.91 -12.15 28.65
N ARG A 51 29.08 -12.61 29.60
CA ARG A 51 29.43 -12.60 31.01
C ARG A 51 30.11 -13.92 31.40
N ASP A 52 31.23 -13.84 32.08
CA ASP A 52 31.85 -14.98 32.75
C ASP A 52 31.03 -15.40 33.99
N GLU A 53 31.42 -16.51 34.60
CA GLU A 53 30.74 -17.05 35.78
C GLU A 53 30.71 -16.05 36.94
N GLU A 54 31.80 -15.35 37.17
CA GLU A 54 31.96 -14.38 38.27
C GLU A 54 31.07 -13.14 38.05
N ALA A 55 31.00 -12.66 36.80
CA ALA A 55 30.10 -11.57 36.40
C ALA A 55 28.64 -11.98 36.51
N LEU A 56 28.29 -13.23 36.17
CA LEU A 56 26.93 -13.78 36.35
C LEU A 56 26.56 -13.92 37.83
N LEU A 57 27.48 -14.34 38.69
CA LEU A 57 27.29 -14.38 40.14
C LEU A 57 27.03 -13.00 40.74
N ARG A 58 27.75 -11.98 40.28
CA ARG A 58 27.49 -10.59 40.68
C ARG A 58 26.12 -10.10 40.14
N PHE A 59 25.78 -10.48 38.92
CA PHE A 59 24.51 -10.11 38.26
C PHE A 59 23.30 -10.85 38.84
N SER A 60 23.46 -12.04 39.36
CA SER A 60 22.37 -12.91 39.80
C SER A 60 21.44 -12.28 40.87
N ARG A 61 21.99 -11.49 41.80
CA ARG A 61 21.20 -10.76 42.81
C ARG A 61 20.31 -9.68 42.14
N GLY A 62 20.88 -8.95 41.18
CA GLY A 62 20.11 -7.97 40.40
C GLY A 62 19.06 -8.64 39.52
N ALA A 63 19.37 -9.79 38.90
CA ALA A 63 18.45 -10.59 38.11
C ALA A 63 17.27 -11.12 38.93
N GLN A 64 17.51 -11.55 40.19
CA GLN A 64 16.46 -11.97 41.11
C GLN A 64 15.47 -10.82 41.38
N GLU A 65 15.97 -9.61 41.63
CA GLU A 65 15.12 -8.44 41.84
C GLU A 65 14.35 -8.03 40.59
N GLN A 66 14.99 -8.11 39.41
CA GLN A 66 14.31 -7.89 38.12
C GLN A 66 13.21 -8.93 37.87
N ALA A 67 13.48 -10.20 38.17
CA ALA A 67 12.48 -11.27 38.05
C ALA A 67 11.30 -11.06 39.02
N ARG A 68 11.57 -10.54 40.24
CA ARG A 68 10.50 -10.17 41.19
C ARG A 68 9.63 -9.06 40.66
N LYS A 69 10.22 -7.99 40.13
CA LYS A 69 9.49 -6.89 39.49
C LYS A 69 8.66 -7.37 38.29
N ALA A 70 9.23 -8.26 37.48
CA ALA A 70 8.51 -8.88 36.36
C ALA A 70 7.32 -9.72 36.83
N ALA A 71 7.46 -10.48 37.93
CA ALA A 71 6.37 -11.25 38.50
C ALA A 71 5.28 -10.33 39.09
N GLN A 72 5.64 -9.29 39.83
CA GLN A 72 4.71 -8.30 40.37
C GLN A 72 3.96 -7.55 39.25
N ALA A 73 4.61 -7.25 38.14
CA ALA A 73 3.96 -6.63 36.99
C ALA A 73 2.78 -7.44 36.42
N LEU A 74 2.77 -8.76 36.63
CA LEU A 74 1.67 -9.68 36.26
C LEU A 74 0.82 -10.12 37.47
N GLY A 75 0.91 -9.42 38.61
CA GLY A 75 0.11 -9.67 39.81
C GLY A 75 0.69 -10.71 40.78
N TYR A 76 1.83 -11.32 40.52
CA TYR A 76 2.45 -12.35 41.39
C TYR A 76 3.34 -11.71 42.44
N TYR A 77 2.75 -11.16 43.50
CA TYR A 77 3.45 -10.45 44.56
C TYR A 77 4.11 -11.37 45.58
N GLN A 78 3.63 -12.60 45.69
CA GLN A 78 4.14 -13.60 46.62
C GLN A 78 5.05 -14.64 45.95
N ALA A 79 5.49 -14.35 44.70
CA ALA A 79 6.35 -15.23 43.95
C ALA A 79 7.67 -15.52 44.70
N GLN A 80 8.02 -16.80 44.83
CA GLN A 80 9.31 -17.24 45.32
C GLN A 80 10.27 -17.40 44.15
N ILE A 81 11.42 -16.75 44.23
CA ILE A 81 12.37 -16.63 43.12
C ILE A 81 13.76 -16.99 43.60
N ASP A 82 14.31 -18.05 43.04
CA ASP A 82 15.65 -18.53 43.30
C ASP A 82 16.51 -18.38 42.03
N THR A 83 17.77 -17.98 42.22
CA THR A 83 18.73 -17.86 41.14
C THR A 83 19.91 -18.80 41.36
N GLU A 84 20.31 -19.49 40.29
CA GLU A 84 21.43 -20.41 40.27
C GLU A 84 22.32 -20.13 39.09
N VAL A 85 23.61 -19.94 39.31
CA VAL A 85 24.59 -19.82 38.22
C VAL A 85 25.24 -21.19 38.05
N LYS A 86 25.13 -21.74 36.82
CA LYS A 86 25.81 -23.00 36.49
C LYS A 86 27.06 -22.69 35.67
N PRO A 87 28.23 -23.21 36.11
CA PRO A 87 29.43 -23.13 35.31
C PRO A 87 29.29 -23.91 34.00
N PRO A 88 30.09 -23.59 32.98
CA PRO A 88 30.06 -24.33 31.73
C PRO A 88 30.46 -25.79 31.94
N ALA A 89 29.69 -26.73 31.39
CA ALA A 89 29.99 -28.16 31.53
C ALA A 89 31.21 -28.59 30.69
N LYS A 90 31.57 -27.80 29.68
CA LYS A 90 32.75 -27.99 28.79
C LYS A 90 33.36 -26.64 28.50
N ALA A 91 34.63 -26.63 28.11
CA ALA A 91 35.38 -25.38 27.82
C ALA A 91 34.82 -24.58 26.62
N ASP A 92 34.01 -25.17 25.79
CA ASP A 92 33.33 -24.56 24.63
C ASP A 92 31.87 -24.10 24.91
N GLN A 93 31.40 -24.29 26.14
CA GLN A 93 30.06 -23.88 26.57
C GLN A 93 30.10 -22.61 27.41
N SER A 94 29.02 -21.85 27.35
CA SER A 94 28.83 -20.64 28.12
C SER A 94 28.21 -20.94 29.49
N PRO A 95 28.53 -20.14 30.52
CA PRO A 95 27.86 -20.28 31.82
C PRO A 95 26.38 -19.89 31.69
N GLN A 96 25.51 -20.50 32.51
CA GLN A 96 24.06 -20.33 32.50
C GLN A 96 23.57 -19.64 33.76
N LEU A 97 22.68 -18.66 33.62
CA LEU A 97 21.90 -18.13 34.73
C LEU A 97 20.52 -18.79 34.71
N ILE A 98 20.22 -19.58 35.74
CA ILE A 98 18.93 -20.26 35.91
C ILE A 98 18.11 -19.47 36.92
N ILE A 99 16.90 -19.11 36.55
CA ILE A 99 15.91 -18.46 37.42
C ILE A 99 14.74 -19.43 37.59
N LYS A 100 14.55 -19.86 38.81
CA LYS A 100 13.44 -20.74 39.22
C LYS A 100 12.38 -19.88 39.89
N ILE A 101 11.12 -20.02 39.44
CA ILE A 101 10.02 -19.19 39.92
C ILE A 101 8.85 -20.11 40.30
N ASP A 102 8.44 -20.00 41.55
CA ASP A 102 7.13 -20.44 42.01
C ASP A 102 6.25 -19.18 42.12
N PRO A 103 5.30 -18.97 41.19
CA PRO A 103 4.53 -17.74 41.14
C PRO A 103 3.55 -17.55 42.29
N GLY A 104 3.07 -18.64 42.89
CA GLY A 104 1.94 -18.59 43.80
C GLY A 104 0.64 -18.14 43.12
N GLU A 105 -0.33 -17.69 43.90
CA GLU A 105 -1.59 -17.14 43.39
C GLU A 105 -1.43 -15.66 42.98
N PRO A 106 -1.98 -15.25 41.82
CA PRO A 106 -1.94 -13.86 41.44
C PRO A 106 -2.94 -13.01 42.22
N VAL A 107 -2.59 -11.80 42.55
CA VAL A 107 -3.49 -10.76 43.03
C VAL A 107 -4.58 -10.52 41.97
N ARG A 108 -5.87 -10.50 42.40
CA ARG A 108 -7.01 -10.30 41.52
C ARG A 108 -7.63 -8.94 41.71
N LEU A 109 -8.16 -8.41 40.60
CA LEU A 109 -8.89 -7.14 40.61
C LEU A 109 -10.21 -7.31 41.36
N ARG A 110 -10.41 -6.52 42.43
CA ARG A 110 -11.64 -6.47 43.20
C ARG A 110 -12.61 -5.43 42.65
N ASN A 111 -12.13 -4.19 42.50
CA ASN A 111 -12.89 -3.09 41.92
C ASN A 111 -12.09 -2.43 40.79
N VAL A 112 -12.76 -2.16 39.68
CA VAL A 112 -12.17 -1.42 38.55
C VAL A 112 -13.12 -0.31 38.16
N THR A 113 -12.67 0.93 38.37
CA THR A 113 -13.39 2.12 37.95
C THR A 113 -12.53 2.88 36.94
N VAL A 114 -12.99 2.96 35.69
CA VAL A 114 -12.40 3.80 34.66
C VAL A 114 -13.49 4.75 34.16
N ARG A 115 -13.32 6.05 34.40
CA ARG A 115 -14.33 7.05 34.09
C ARG A 115 -13.70 8.25 33.38
N ILE A 116 -14.42 8.74 32.38
CA ILE A 116 -14.10 9.99 31.68
C ILE A 116 -15.15 11.02 32.11
N GLU A 117 -14.72 12.18 32.52
CA GLU A 117 -15.56 13.29 32.94
C GLU A 117 -15.30 14.54 32.09
N GLY A 118 -16.29 15.40 31.93
CA GLY A 118 -16.25 16.58 31.06
C GLY A 118 -16.65 16.26 29.61
N PRO A 119 -16.44 17.19 28.65
CA PRO A 119 -16.96 17.11 27.28
C PRO A 119 -16.52 15.87 26.50
N ALA A 120 -15.38 15.25 26.85
CA ALA A 120 -14.94 14.02 26.20
C ALA A 120 -15.88 12.83 26.46
N SER A 121 -16.62 12.83 27.59
CA SER A 121 -17.54 11.74 27.94
C SER A 121 -18.75 11.66 26.99
N GLU A 122 -19.11 12.76 26.35
CA GLU A 122 -20.22 12.85 25.40
C GLU A 122 -19.80 12.47 23.97
N MET A 123 -18.48 12.32 23.74
CA MET A 123 -17.93 12.07 22.43
C MET A 123 -17.88 10.57 22.12
N LYS A 124 -18.70 10.08 21.17
CA LYS A 124 -18.74 8.66 20.77
C LYS A 124 -17.39 8.10 20.30
N ALA A 125 -16.53 8.95 19.76
CA ALA A 125 -15.20 8.57 19.29
C ALA A 125 -14.19 8.42 20.43
N PHE A 126 -14.42 9.05 21.57
CA PHE A 126 -13.58 8.94 22.75
C PHE A 126 -13.98 7.70 23.55
N ARG A 127 -13.21 6.64 23.43
CA ARG A 127 -13.57 5.33 24.00
C ARG A 127 -12.95 5.13 25.37
N VAL A 128 -13.77 4.75 26.33
CA VAL A 128 -13.29 4.24 27.62
C VAL A 128 -12.60 2.89 27.36
N PRO A 129 -11.41 2.64 27.94
CA PRO A 129 -10.78 1.32 27.84
C PRO A 129 -11.69 0.24 28.41
N ASP A 130 -12.20 -0.64 27.57
CA ASP A 130 -13.01 -1.81 27.95
C ASP A 130 -12.27 -3.09 27.54
N SER A 131 -11.31 -3.50 28.36
CA SER A 131 -10.64 -4.76 28.21
C SER A 131 -11.22 -5.78 29.17
N ARG A 132 -11.56 -6.99 28.69
CA ARG A 132 -12.00 -8.10 29.55
C ARG A 132 -11.00 -8.38 30.67
N ALA A 133 -9.72 -8.22 30.39
CA ALA A 133 -8.64 -8.45 31.35
C ALA A 133 -8.51 -7.33 32.43
N LEU A 134 -9.23 -6.21 32.29
CA LEU A 134 -9.35 -5.14 33.30
C LEU A 134 -10.71 -5.18 34.01
N ARG A 135 -11.29 -6.35 34.22
CA ARG A 135 -12.55 -6.50 34.96
C ARG A 135 -12.33 -7.12 36.34
N ALA A 136 -13.26 -6.89 37.24
CA ALA A 136 -13.24 -7.52 38.54
C ALA A 136 -13.16 -9.06 38.43
N GLY A 137 -12.33 -9.68 39.25
CA GLY A 137 -12.04 -11.10 39.25
C GLY A 137 -10.85 -11.53 38.38
N GLU A 138 -10.42 -10.70 37.41
CA GLU A 138 -9.25 -11.03 36.57
C GLU A 138 -7.92 -10.78 37.31
N PRO A 139 -6.83 -11.49 36.96
CA PRO A 139 -5.52 -11.23 37.52
C PRO A 139 -5.03 -9.80 37.25
N LEU A 140 -4.41 -9.18 38.25
CA LEU A 140 -3.80 -7.87 38.07
C LEU A 140 -2.66 -7.94 37.04
N ASN A 141 -2.71 -7.00 36.08
CA ASN A 141 -1.64 -6.76 35.13
C ASN A 141 -1.35 -5.26 35.04
N HIS A 142 -0.17 -4.85 35.52
CA HIS A 142 0.25 -3.44 35.50
C HIS A 142 0.35 -2.87 34.09
N GLY A 143 0.77 -3.69 33.12
CA GLY A 143 0.85 -3.26 31.73
C GLY A 143 -0.50 -2.80 31.19
N LEU A 144 -1.57 -3.56 31.47
CA LEU A 144 -2.94 -3.20 31.05
C LEU A 144 -3.45 -1.90 31.72
N TYR A 145 -3.08 -1.68 33.00
CA TYR A 145 -3.38 -0.42 33.70
C TYR A 145 -2.68 0.77 33.04
N GLU A 146 -1.40 0.65 32.72
CA GLU A 146 -0.65 1.70 32.03
C GLU A 146 -1.12 1.91 30.59
N ASP A 147 -1.50 0.81 29.89
CA ASP A 147 -2.09 0.89 28.55
C ASP A 147 -3.43 1.61 28.55
N ALA A 148 -4.26 1.40 29.57
CA ALA A 148 -5.53 2.12 29.73
C ALA A 148 -5.29 3.63 29.90
N LYS A 149 -4.33 4.03 30.74
CA LYS A 149 -3.94 5.44 30.90
C LYS A 149 -3.44 6.04 29.60
N ARG A 150 -2.51 5.35 28.95
CA ARG A 150 -1.92 5.79 27.67
C ARG A 150 -2.99 5.94 26.58
N LEU A 151 -3.94 5.00 26.50
CA LEU A 151 -5.06 5.08 25.56
C LEU A 151 -5.89 6.33 25.78
N ILE A 152 -6.24 6.65 27.03
CA ILE A 152 -6.99 7.85 27.39
C ILE A 152 -6.21 9.11 27.00
N GLN A 153 -4.92 9.20 27.36
CA GLN A 153 -4.07 10.36 27.05
C GLN A 153 -3.87 10.54 25.54
N ASN A 154 -3.66 9.44 24.81
CA ASN A 154 -3.51 9.49 23.35
C ASN A 154 -4.79 9.99 22.68
N GLN A 155 -5.96 9.53 23.14
CA GLN A 155 -7.24 10.03 22.64
C GLN A 155 -7.44 11.52 23.00
N ALA A 156 -7.08 11.93 24.22
CA ALA A 156 -7.15 13.32 24.64
C ALA A 156 -6.29 14.22 23.75
N SER A 157 -5.06 13.83 23.51
CA SER A 157 -4.15 14.56 22.60
C SER A 157 -4.67 14.57 21.15
N ARG A 158 -5.22 13.44 20.67
CA ARG A 158 -5.79 13.34 19.33
C ARG A 158 -6.95 14.31 19.13
N TYR A 159 -7.89 14.35 20.09
CA TYR A 159 -9.14 15.10 19.95
C TYR A 159 -9.11 16.52 20.56
N GLY A 160 -7.94 16.98 20.97
CA GLY A 160 -7.75 18.36 21.43
C GLY A 160 -8.17 18.64 22.88
N PHE A 161 -8.08 17.65 23.75
CA PHE A 161 -8.29 17.83 25.20
C PHE A 161 -6.96 18.04 25.92
N PHE A 162 -6.24 19.10 25.59
CA PHE A 162 -4.86 19.32 26.03
C PHE A 162 -4.71 19.71 27.51
N SER A 163 -5.75 20.27 28.12
CA SER A 163 -5.78 20.58 29.57
C SER A 163 -6.26 19.41 30.41
N GLY A 164 -6.58 18.27 29.76
CA GLY A 164 -7.08 17.08 30.45
C GLY A 164 -6.01 16.43 31.35
N HIS A 165 -6.45 15.92 32.49
CA HIS A 165 -5.59 15.27 33.47
C HIS A 165 -6.37 14.21 34.26
N PHE A 166 -5.66 13.28 34.87
CA PHE A 166 -6.27 12.35 35.81
C PHE A 166 -6.52 13.04 37.16
N SER A 167 -7.80 13.25 37.52
CA SER A 167 -8.18 13.72 38.85
C SER A 167 -8.02 12.62 39.90
N ARG A 168 -8.15 11.35 39.49
CA ARG A 168 -7.81 10.19 40.30
C ARG A 168 -7.05 9.18 39.44
N GLN A 169 -5.92 8.73 39.98
CA GLN A 169 -5.03 7.77 39.35
C GLN A 169 -4.46 6.88 40.45
N ARG A 170 -5.18 5.80 40.77
CA ARG A 170 -4.81 4.93 41.88
C ARG A 170 -4.86 3.47 41.45
N LEU A 171 -3.79 2.75 41.75
CA LEU A 171 -3.73 1.29 41.76
C LEU A 171 -3.33 0.92 43.20
N ALA A 172 -4.29 0.40 43.96
CA ALA A 172 -4.06 -0.06 45.33
C ALA A 172 -3.98 -1.58 45.34
N VAL A 173 -2.85 -2.12 45.75
CA VAL A 173 -2.61 -3.56 45.82
C VAL A 173 -2.48 -3.97 47.28
N ASP A 174 -3.24 -4.98 47.70
CA ASP A 174 -3.09 -5.69 48.95
C ASP A 174 -2.60 -7.11 48.68
N PRO A 175 -1.27 -7.35 48.79
CA PRO A 175 -0.71 -8.66 48.52
C PRO A 175 -1.10 -9.72 49.55
N GLN A 176 -1.46 -9.32 50.77
CA GLN A 176 -1.85 -10.26 51.82
C GLN A 176 -3.28 -10.76 51.60
N ALA A 177 -4.17 -9.82 51.25
CA ALA A 177 -5.55 -10.17 50.93
C ALA A 177 -5.69 -10.74 49.47
N GLY A 178 -4.66 -10.67 48.64
CA GLY A 178 -4.68 -11.15 47.27
C GLY A 178 -5.57 -10.30 46.33
N VAL A 179 -5.82 -9.04 46.64
CA VAL A 179 -6.74 -8.16 45.89
C VAL A 179 -6.11 -6.86 45.49
N ALA A 180 -6.65 -6.26 44.40
CA ALA A 180 -6.26 -4.92 43.97
C ALA A 180 -7.49 -4.10 43.51
N ASP A 181 -7.43 -2.80 43.73
CA ASP A 181 -8.43 -1.84 43.27
C ASP A 181 -7.80 -0.88 42.27
N ILE A 182 -8.51 -0.63 41.15
CA ILE A 182 -8.12 0.35 40.13
C ILE A 182 -9.15 1.48 40.13
N GLU A 183 -8.68 2.72 40.24
CA GLU A 183 -9.48 3.92 40.08
C GLU A 183 -8.77 4.89 39.13
N LEU A 184 -9.32 5.06 37.93
CA LEU A 184 -8.88 6.02 36.93
C LEU A 184 -10.04 6.96 36.61
N VAL A 185 -9.94 8.21 37.00
CA VAL A 185 -10.90 9.26 36.67
C VAL A 185 -10.16 10.35 35.89
N TYR A 186 -10.53 10.52 34.64
CA TYR A 186 -9.92 11.50 33.75
C TYR A 186 -10.85 12.68 33.54
N GLN A 187 -10.40 13.88 33.87
CA GLN A 187 -11.05 15.15 33.57
C GLN A 187 -10.54 15.66 32.23
N SER A 188 -11.43 15.74 31.23
CA SER A 188 -11.01 16.12 29.88
C SER A 188 -10.63 17.58 29.72
N GLY A 189 -11.21 18.46 30.51
CA GLY A 189 -11.18 19.90 30.24
C GLY A 189 -11.96 20.27 28.97
N PRO A 190 -11.84 21.52 28.49
CA PRO A 190 -12.47 21.95 27.25
C PRO A 190 -11.83 21.31 26.03
N ARG A 191 -12.58 21.20 24.93
CA ARG A 191 -12.07 20.75 23.65
C ARG A 191 -11.58 21.94 22.84
N TYR A 192 -10.30 21.94 22.50
CA TYR A 192 -9.70 22.96 21.65
C TYR A 192 -10.20 22.85 20.20
N ARG A 193 -10.05 23.93 19.44
CA ARG A 193 -10.47 24.08 18.04
C ARG A 193 -9.30 24.52 17.18
N LEU A 194 -9.39 24.24 15.90
CA LEU A 194 -8.43 24.73 14.92
C LEU A 194 -8.78 26.18 14.56
N GLY A 195 -7.84 27.09 14.70
CA GLY A 195 -7.95 28.49 14.35
C GLY A 195 -7.64 28.75 12.87
N ALA A 196 -7.27 29.99 12.56
CA ALA A 196 -6.87 30.38 11.23
C ALA A 196 -5.56 29.69 10.82
N VAL A 197 -5.47 29.31 9.53
CA VAL A 197 -4.27 28.75 8.93
C VAL A 197 -3.42 29.88 8.37
N LYS A 198 -2.15 29.94 8.75
CA LYS A 198 -1.16 30.90 8.26
C LYS A 198 -0.08 30.18 7.48
N PHE A 199 0.14 30.62 6.25
CA PHE A 199 1.19 30.09 5.41
C PHE A 199 2.46 30.96 5.53
N SER A 200 3.61 30.31 5.53
CA SER A 200 4.93 30.93 5.59
C SER A 200 5.91 30.16 4.70
N GLY A 201 6.97 30.83 4.26
CA GLY A 201 7.95 30.29 3.33
C GLY A 201 7.93 31.02 1.99
N ASP A 202 8.92 30.74 1.16
CA ASP A 202 9.03 31.34 -0.17
C ASP A 202 8.25 30.46 -1.17
N THR A 203 7.06 30.92 -1.54
CA THR A 203 6.20 30.23 -2.54
C THR A 203 5.71 31.20 -3.60
N PRO A 204 5.74 30.83 -4.89
CA PRO A 204 5.19 31.63 -5.98
C PRO A 204 3.68 31.53 -6.13
N LEU A 205 3.01 30.75 -5.28
CA LEU A 205 1.57 30.51 -5.36
C LEU A 205 0.78 31.57 -4.60
N ASP A 206 -0.39 31.93 -5.11
CA ASP A 206 -1.30 32.85 -4.47
C ASP A 206 -1.82 32.32 -3.13
N GLU A 207 -1.97 33.21 -2.15
CA GLU A 207 -2.52 32.88 -0.84
C GLU A 207 -3.94 32.31 -0.96
N ASP A 208 -4.75 32.81 -1.89
CA ASP A 208 -6.10 32.28 -2.16
C ASP A 208 -6.06 30.80 -2.55
N LEU A 209 -5.11 30.42 -3.42
CA LEU A 209 -4.92 29.01 -3.79
C LEU A 209 -4.54 28.16 -2.56
N LEU A 210 -3.62 28.67 -1.73
CA LEU A 210 -3.17 27.97 -0.52
C LEU A 210 -4.31 27.79 0.47
N GLN A 211 -5.13 28.83 0.69
CA GLN A 211 -6.28 28.76 1.59
C GLN A 211 -7.34 27.75 1.10
N ARG A 212 -7.56 27.64 -0.20
CA ARG A 212 -8.45 26.62 -0.78
C ARG A 212 -7.93 25.19 -0.67
N MET A 213 -6.62 25.00 -0.40
CA MET A 213 -6.04 23.68 -0.10
C MET A 213 -6.35 23.19 1.32
N VAL A 214 -6.82 24.06 2.21
CA VAL A 214 -7.17 23.72 3.58
C VAL A 214 -8.53 23.01 3.61
N THR A 215 -8.58 21.82 4.19
CA THR A 215 -9.78 20.96 4.19
C THR A 215 -10.73 21.21 5.35
N PHE A 216 -10.33 22.02 6.33
CA PHE A 216 -11.14 22.39 7.50
C PHE A 216 -11.30 23.91 7.59
N LYS A 217 -12.29 24.35 8.37
CA LYS A 217 -12.58 25.77 8.61
C LYS A 217 -12.12 26.18 10.01
N PRO A 218 -11.75 27.47 10.23
CA PRO A 218 -11.55 27.98 11.58
C PRO A 218 -12.75 27.68 12.48
N GLY A 219 -12.50 27.29 13.73
CA GLY A 219 -13.53 26.84 14.69
C GLY A 219 -13.86 25.33 14.59
N THR A 220 -13.30 24.59 13.62
CA THR A 220 -13.44 23.13 13.58
C THR A 220 -12.82 22.51 14.84
N PRO A 221 -13.52 21.60 15.55
CA PRO A 221 -12.95 20.91 16.70
C PRO A 221 -11.62 20.23 16.35
N TYR A 222 -10.63 20.40 17.19
CA TYR A 222 -9.30 19.84 16.95
C TYR A 222 -9.36 18.32 16.76
N ASP A 223 -8.67 17.84 15.75
CA ASP A 223 -8.32 16.44 15.52
C ASP A 223 -6.94 16.40 14.87
N SER A 224 -6.00 15.69 15.48
CA SER A 224 -4.65 15.57 14.94
C SER A 224 -4.61 14.91 13.55
N GLU A 225 -5.63 14.12 13.18
CA GLU A 225 -5.75 13.54 11.83
C GLU A 225 -6.02 14.62 10.78
N LEU A 226 -6.73 15.72 11.12
CA LEU A 226 -6.91 16.83 10.18
C LEU A 226 -5.59 17.55 9.89
N ILE A 227 -4.76 17.73 10.91
CA ILE A 227 -3.42 18.33 10.77
C ILE A 227 -2.50 17.42 9.96
N ALA A 228 -2.47 16.12 10.28
CA ALA A 228 -1.69 15.14 9.53
C ALA A 228 -2.21 15.01 8.07
N GLY A 229 -3.53 15.07 7.88
CA GLY A 229 -4.17 15.07 6.57
C GLY A 229 -3.72 16.26 5.73
N LEU A 230 -3.83 17.50 6.26
CA LEU A 230 -3.38 18.70 5.58
C LEU A 230 -1.88 18.62 5.20
N ASN A 231 -1.04 18.16 6.11
CA ASN A 231 0.39 17.97 5.84
C ASN A 231 0.62 16.99 4.67
N ASN A 232 -0.05 15.84 4.69
CA ASN A 232 0.09 14.83 3.65
C ASN A 232 -0.47 15.30 2.29
N ASP A 233 -1.60 16.00 2.30
CA ASP A 233 -2.25 16.51 1.10
C ASP A 233 -1.38 17.60 0.44
N LEU A 234 -0.84 18.54 1.21
CA LEU A 234 0.10 19.54 0.70
C LEU A 234 1.39 18.88 0.20
N GLN A 235 1.96 17.92 0.94
CA GLN A 235 3.16 17.19 0.52
C GLN A 235 2.95 16.44 -0.80
N SER A 236 1.77 15.87 -1.00
CA SER A 236 1.43 15.10 -2.20
C SER A 236 0.93 15.94 -3.37
N SER A 237 0.68 17.23 -3.17
CA SER A 237 0.16 18.15 -4.19
C SER A 237 1.08 18.33 -5.40
N GLY A 238 2.37 18.07 -5.22
CA GLY A 238 3.39 18.27 -6.24
C GLY A 238 3.98 19.69 -6.29
N TYR A 239 3.45 20.65 -5.53
CA TYR A 239 3.94 22.02 -5.47
C TYR A 239 5.14 22.19 -4.52
N PHE A 240 5.21 21.38 -3.46
CA PHE A 240 6.15 21.54 -2.37
C PHE A 240 7.12 20.37 -2.29
N GLU A 241 8.37 20.67 -1.91
CA GLU A 241 9.40 19.68 -1.59
C GLU A 241 9.38 19.35 -0.08
N GLY A 242 9.13 20.38 0.75
CA GLY A 242 8.97 20.28 2.19
C GLY A 242 7.68 20.95 2.66
N VAL A 243 6.96 20.27 3.55
CA VAL A 243 5.76 20.80 4.22
C VAL A 243 5.85 20.48 5.70
N ARG A 244 5.61 21.48 6.53
CA ARG A 244 5.47 21.31 7.97
C ARG A 244 4.23 22.04 8.44
N VAL A 245 3.27 21.29 8.97
CA VAL A 245 2.05 21.83 9.58
C VAL A 245 2.17 21.67 11.08
N ASP A 246 2.06 22.79 11.80
CA ASP A 246 2.17 22.86 13.26
C ASP A 246 0.90 23.51 13.84
N ALA A 247 0.34 22.88 14.86
CA ALA A 247 -0.79 23.38 15.60
C ALA A 247 -0.49 23.19 17.09
N ALA A 248 0.38 24.06 17.63
CA ALA A 248 0.87 23.96 18.99
C ALA A 248 -0.18 24.44 20.00
N PRO A 249 -0.60 23.61 20.98
CA PRO A 249 -1.55 24.01 22.02
C PRO A 249 -1.06 25.20 22.85
N THR A 250 0.26 25.38 22.95
CA THR A 250 0.89 26.52 23.67
C THR A 250 0.69 27.86 22.98
N ALA A 251 0.34 27.87 21.69
CA ALA A 251 0.05 29.06 20.92
C ALA A 251 -1.47 29.41 20.89
N ALA A 252 -2.29 28.65 21.61
CA ALA A 252 -3.72 28.85 21.62
C ALA A 252 -4.13 30.21 22.18
N VAL A 253 -5.13 30.83 21.56
CA VAL A 253 -5.79 32.03 22.04
C VAL A 253 -7.19 31.62 22.49
N GLY A 254 -7.38 31.52 23.81
CA GLY A 254 -8.56 30.84 24.38
C GLY A 254 -8.52 29.35 24.07
N GLU A 255 -9.51 28.84 23.34
CA GLU A 255 -9.60 27.44 22.89
C GLU A 255 -9.20 27.29 21.42
N ASP A 256 -8.87 28.35 20.70
CA ASP A 256 -8.52 28.33 19.29
C ASP A 256 -6.99 28.23 19.11
N ILE A 257 -6.55 27.18 18.43
CA ILE A 257 -5.13 26.92 18.14
C ILE A 257 -4.84 27.41 16.72
N PRO A 258 -3.99 28.44 16.53
CA PRO A 258 -3.55 28.83 15.19
C PRO A 258 -2.78 27.67 14.54
N VAL A 259 -2.96 27.52 13.21
CA VAL A 259 -2.27 26.49 12.44
C VAL A 259 -1.22 27.16 11.57
N ASP A 260 0.05 26.91 11.86
CA ASP A 260 1.17 27.45 11.11
C ASP A 260 1.66 26.43 10.08
N VAL A 261 1.64 26.82 8.81
CA VAL A 261 2.10 25.98 7.68
C VAL A 261 3.36 26.57 7.10
N ARG A 262 4.46 25.87 7.20
CA ARG A 262 5.72 26.23 6.56
C ARG A 262 5.91 25.43 5.29
N LEU A 263 6.14 26.13 4.18
CA LEU A 263 6.25 25.56 2.84
C LEU A 263 7.66 25.78 2.28
N GLU A 264 8.22 24.72 1.70
CA GLU A 264 9.41 24.78 0.85
C GLU A 264 8.99 24.42 -0.56
N THR A 265 9.12 25.38 -1.48
CA THR A 265 8.66 25.19 -2.87
C THR A 265 9.55 24.18 -3.58
N ARG A 266 8.91 23.24 -4.29
CA ARG A 266 9.59 22.27 -5.15
C ARG A 266 10.26 22.98 -6.33
N LYS A 267 11.34 22.40 -6.87
CA LYS A 267 11.90 22.82 -8.14
C LYS A 267 10.81 22.80 -9.21
N PRO A 268 10.70 23.86 -10.05
CA PRO A 268 9.55 24.02 -10.95
C PRO A 268 9.46 22.93 -12.03
N ARG A 269 10.53 22.20 -12.26
CA ARG A 269 10.61 21.21 -13.35
C ARG A 269 11.13 19.88 -12.83
N THR A 270 10.51 18.79 -13.28
CA THR A 270 11.02 17.44 -13.08
C THR A 270 11.05 16.70 -14.42
N MET A 271 12.01 15.82 -14.55
CA MET A 271 12.14 14.91 -15.70
C MET A 271 12.29 13.49 -15.16
N GLY A 272 11.57 12.56 -15.74
CA GLY A 272 11.68 11.15 -15.45
C GLY A 272 12.08 10.39 -16.71
N LEU A 273 12.97 9.41 -16.55
CA LEU A 273 13.35 8.46 -17.59
C LEU A 273 13.15 7.06 -17.03
N GLY A 274 12.62 6.17 -17.84
CA GLY A 274 12.39 4.77 -17.47
C GLY A 274 12.73 3.85 -18.61
N LEU A 275 13.28 2.69 -18.28
CA LEU A 275 13.50 1.59 -19.19
C LEU A 275 12.74 0.37 -18.66
N GLY A 276 12.16 -0.39 -19.54
CA GLY A 276 11.44 -1.60 -19.20
C GLY A 276 11.56 -2.65 -20.29
N PHE A 277 11.16 -3.85 -19.94
CA PHE A 277 11.06 -4.97 -20.87
C PHE A 277 9.87 -5.85 -20.49
N SER A 278 9.15 -6.33 -21.49
CA SER A 278 8.20 -7.43 -21.33
C SER A 278 8.22 -8.31 -22.58
N THR A 279 7.78 -9.55 -22.46
CA THR A 279 7.69 -10.44 -23.62
C THR A 279 6.63 -10.01 -24.62
N ASP A 280 5.61 -9.28 -24.17
CA ASP A 280 4.53 -8.79 -25.03
C ASP A 280 4.96 -7.69 -26.01
N VAL A 281 5.75 -6.71 -25.54
CA VAL A 281 6.09 -5.52 -26.33
C VAL A 281 7.60 -5.32 -26.51
N GLY A 282 8.42 -6.23 -25.98
CA GLY A 282 9.87 -6.11 -26.02
C GLY A 282 10.43 -5.00 -25.14
N PRO A 283 11.60 -4.45 -25.50
CA PRO A 283 12.18 -3.32 -24.80
C PRO A 283 11.31 -2.07 -24.99
N ARG A 284 11.13 -1.31 -23.88
CA ARG A 284 10.40 -0.04 -23.90
C ARG A 284 11.16 1.05 -23.16
N GLY A 285 11.09 2.23 -23.69
CA GLY A 285 11.58 3.47 -23.08
C GLY A 285 10.42 4.37 -22.72
N LYS A 286 10.49 5.01 -21.54
CA LYS A 286 9.56 6.06 -21.11
C LYS A 286 10.34 7.31 -20.80
N ALA A 287 9.81 8.46 -21.19
CA ALA A 287 10.28 9.75 -20.75
C ALA A 287 9.09 10.63 -20.40
N ASN A 288 9.23 11.41 -19.35
CA ASN A 288 8.24 12.41 -18.98
C ASN A 288 8.94 13.68 -18.50
N TRP A 289 8.26 14.79 -18.67
CA TRP A 289 8.69 16.06 -18.17
C TRP A 289 7.47 16.82 -17.66
N THR A 290 7.61 17.44 -16.49
CA THR A 290 6.52 18.16 -15.83
C THR A 290 7.03 19.52 -15.35
N ARG A 291 6.29 20.58 -15.63
CA ARG A 291 6.37 21.86 -14.96
C ARG A 291 5.24 21.95 -13.94
N HIS A 292 5.61 21.88 -12.65
CA HIS A 292 4.67 21.75 -11.54
C HIS A 292 3.80 22.98 -11.30
N TRP A 293 4.32 24.16 -11.66
CA TRP A 293 3.58 25.41 -11.58
C TRP A 293 4.09 26.38 -12.66
N VAL A 294 3.19 27.13 -13.25
CA VAL A 294 3.43 28.09 -14.35
C VAL A 294 3.13 29.50 -13.89
N ASN A 295 2.10 29.64 -13.09
CA ASN A 295 1.56 30.90 -12.60
C ASN A 295 1.21 30.78 -11.11
N PRO A 296 0.91 31.90 -10.41
CA PRO A 296 0.50 31.90 -9.02
C PRO A 296 -0.77 31.11 -8.72
N GLN A 297 -1.65 30.90 -9.72
CA GLN A 297 -2.87 30.10 -9.62
C GLN A 297 -2.61 28.58 -9.66
N GLY A 298 -1.33 28.16 -9.75
CA GLY A 298 -0.94 26.78 -9.65
C GLY A 298 -1.20 25.93 -10.90
N HIS A 299 -1.36 26.53 -12.08
CA HIS A 299 -1.48 25.76 -13.32
C HIS A 299 -0.18 24.99 -13.60
N SER A 300 -0.31 23.81 -14.18
CA SER A 300 0.83 22.94 -14.51
C SER A 300 0.68 22.34 -15.91
N TYR A 301 1.79 21.95 -16.53
CA TYR A 301 1.76 21.24 -17.79
C TYR A 301 2.92 20.26 -17.92
N GLY A 302 2.80 19.33 -18.83
CA GLY A 302 3.84 18.37 -19.10
C GLY A 302 3.59 17.55 -20.35
N TRP A 303 4.53 16.67 -20.58
CA TRP A 303 4.43 15.65 -21.61
C TRP A 303 4.97 14.31 -21.11
N GLU A 304 4.48 13.27 -21.72
CA GLU A 304 4.99 11.91 -21.52
C GLU A 304 5.09 11.19 -22.87
N THR A 305 6.05 10.31 -23.00
CA THR A 305 6.19 9.44 -24.16
C THR A 305 6.58 8.03 -23.73
N GLU A 306 6.04 7.05 -24.43
CA GLU A 306 6.45 5.65 -24.32
C GLU A 306 6.73 5.12 -25.72
N LEU A 307 7.89 4.50 -25.88
CA LEU A 307 8.38 3.95 -27.13
C LEU A 307 8.68 2.47 -26.93
N SER A 308 8.02 1.64 -27.71
CA SER A 308 8.34 0.21 -27.90
C SER A 308 8.21 -0.15 -29.37
N ALA A 309 8.64 -1.33 -29.79
CA ALA A 309 8.54 -1.73 -31.19
C ALA A 309 7.09 -1.69 -31.71
N PRO A 310 6.10 -2.32 -31.03
CA PRO A 310 4.71 -2.32 -31.51
C PRO A 310 3.93 -1.05 -31.18
N ARG A 311 4.42 -0.20 -30.26
CA ARG A 311 3.63 0.95 -29.77
C ARG A 311 4.51 2.13 -29.45
N GLN A 312 4.17 3.26 -30.06
CA GLN A 312 4.76 4.57 -29.79
C GLN A 312 3.63 5.54 -29.41
N ASN A 313 3.78 6.21 -28.28
CA ASN A 313 2.83 7.23 -27.87
C ASN A 313 3.54 8.49 -27.37
N VAL A 314 2.86 9.62 -27.55
CA VAL A 314 3.21 10.89 -26.94
C VAL A 314 1.93 11.55 -26.42
N GLY A 315 1.96 12.02 -25.18
CA GLY A 315 0.87 12.74 -24.54
C GLY A 315 1.34 14.11 -24.05
N LEU A 316 0.47 15.10 -24.16
CA LEU A 316 0.63 16.47 -23.67
C LEU A 316 -0.54 16.78 -22.75
N TRP A 317 -0.31 17.54 -21.70
CA TRP A 317 -1.39 17.96 -20.82
C TRP A 317 -1.12 19.32 -20.20
N TYR A 318 -2.24 20.03 -19.90
CA TYR A 318 -2.26 21.28 -19.17
C TYR A 318 -3.34 21.20 -18.10
N ASP A 319 -2.96 21.34 -16.81
CA ASP A 319 -3.85 21.23 -15.66
C ASP A 319 -4.15 22.60 -15.08
N VAL A 320 -5.42 22.82 -14.78
CA VAL A 320 -5.95 23.97 -14.07
C VAL A 320 -6.57 23.47 -12.77
N PRO A 321 -6.05 23.83 -11.59
CA PRO A 321 -6.66 23.45 -10.31
C PRO A 321 -8.07 24.04 -10.19
N LEU A 322 -9.02 23.22 -9.75
CA LEU A 322 -10.39 23.63 -9.43
C LEU A 322 -10.56 23.76 -7.92
N ASP A 323 -11.76 23.64 -7.42
CA ASP A 323 -12.07 23.68 -5.98
C ASP A 323 -12.71 22.35 -5.54
N PRO A 324 -12.08 21.64 -4.58
CA PRO A 324 -10.81 21.91 -3.87
C PRO A 324 -9.57 21.52 -4.71
N PRO A 325 -8.50 22.36 -4.72
CA PRO A 325 -7.41 22.24 -5.69
C PRO A 325 -6.50 21.02 -5.50
N LEU A 326 -6.54 20.36 -4.34
CA LEU A 326 -5.77 19.13 -4.07
C LEU A 326 -6.42 17.88 -4.65
N THR A 327 -7.71 17.91 -4.95
CA THR A 327 -8.49 16.77 -5.42
C THR A 327 -9.09 16.98 -6.79
N ASP A 328 -9.36 18.23 -7.17
CA ASP A 328 -10.09 18.56 -8.37
C ASP A 328 -9.26 19.41 -9.33
N LYS A 329 -9.25 19.02 -10.59
CA LYS A 329 -8.58 19.77 -11.67
C LYS A 329 -9.25 19.57 -13.01
N LEU A 330 -9.21 20.60 -13.83
CA LEU A 330 -9.53 20.53 -15.25
C LEU A 330 -8.25 20.31 -16.04
N ARG A 331 -8.18 19.23 -16.77
CA ARG A 331 -7.06 18.87 -17.64
C ARG A 331 -7.46 19.07 -19.10
N PHE A 332 -6.65 19.76 -19.85
CA PHE A 332 -6.69 19.72 -21.31
C PHE A 332 -5.60 18.76 -21.77
N ALA A 333 -6.02 17.65 -22.36
CA ALA A 333 -5.12 16.58 -22.80
C ALA A 333 -5.10 16.47 -24.33
N GLY A 334 -3.94 16.14 -24.86
CA GLY A 334 -3.75 15.77 -26.26
C GLY A 334 -2.77 14.62 -26.36
N GLY A 335 -3.02 13.65 -27.22
CA GLY A 335 -2.16 12.49 -27.38
C GLY A 335 -2.16 11.97 -28.82
N TYR A 336 -1.03 11.44 -29.22
CA TYR A 336 -0.88 10.70 -30.46
C TYR A 336 -0.29 9.33 -30.15
N GLN A 337 -0.92 8.29 -30.70
CA GLN A 337 -0.47 6.90 -30.56
C GLN A 337 -0.37 6.26 -31.95
N ASN A 338 0.73 5.59 -32.19
CA ASN A 338 0.90 4.67 -33.32
C ASN A 338 1.09 3.27 -32.75
N GLU A 339 0.21 2.33 -33.11
CA GLU A 339 0.24 0.97 -32.63
C GLU A 339 0.07 -0.02 -33.78
N GLU A 340 0.98 -0.99 -33.81
CA GLU A 340 0.95 -2.13 -34.71
C GLU A 340 0.77 -3.39 -33.88
N ILE A 341 -0.34 -4.09 -34.08
CA ILE A 341 -0.63 -5.32 -33.34
C ILE A 341 0.12 -6.47 -33.99
N ALA A 342 1.16 -6.97 -33.30
CA ALA A 342 2.03 -8.01 -33.81
C ALA A 342 1.26 -9.29 -34.18
N GLY A 343 1.57 -9.87 -35.35
CA GLY A 343 0.90 -11.07 -35.87
C GLY A 343 -0.51 -10.84 -36.39
N THR A 344 -0.86 -9.58 -36.61
CA THR A 344 -2.10 -9.14 -37.28
C THR A 344 -1.73 -8.05 -38.26
N ASP A 345 -2.51 -7.88 -39.35
CA ASP A 345 -2.38 -6.70 -40.22
C ASP A 345 -3.14 -5.49 -39.67
N THR A 346 -3.02 -5.26 -38.35
CA THR A 346 -3.69 -4.17 -37.66
C THR A 346 -2.72 -3.05 -37.35
N LEU A 347 -2.99 -1.88 -37.91
CA LEU A 347 -2.31 -0.62 -37.64
C LEU A 347 -3.31 0.42 -37.17
N SER A 348 -3.00 1.13 -36.09
CA SER A 348 -3.80 2.22 -35.55
C SER A 348 -2.91 3.45 -35.34
N LYS A 349 -3.28 4.57 -35.98
CA LYS A 349 -2.72 5.89 -35.74
C LYS A 349 -3.81 6.78 -35.16
N LEU A 350 -3.77 6.93 -33.85
CA LEU A 350 -4.81 7.58 -33.06
C LEU A 350 -4.37 8.94 -32.55
N LEU A 351 -5.11 9.98 -32.91
CA LEU A 351 -5.05 11.30 -32.30
C LEU A 351 -6.23 11.47 -31.35
N THR A 352 -5.95 11.86 -30.10
CA THR A 352 -6.96 12.15 -29.09
C THR A 352 -6.74 13.53 -28.50
N VAL A 353 -7.77 14.35 -28.40
CA VAL A 353 -7.73 15.64 -27.71
C VAL A 353 -9.02 15.89 -26.94
N GLY A 354 -8.93 16.57 -25.81
CA GLY A 354 -10.13 16.99 -25.09
C GLY A 354 -9.90 17.40 -23.65
N PRO A 355 -10.92 18.03 -23.04
CA PRO A 355 -10.94 18.35 -21.63
C PRO A 355 -11.31 17.12 -20.78
N GLU A 356 -10.74 17.04 -19.60
CA GLU A 356 -11.00 16.03 -18.59
C GLU A 356 -11.12 16.70 -17.21
N TRP A 357 -12.22 16.47 -16.52
CA TRP A 357 -12.36 16.87 -15.14
C TRP A 357 -11.99 15.69 -14.23
N HIS A 358 -10.85 15.83 -13.58
CA HIS A 358 -10.37 14.87 -12.58
C HIS A 358 -10.84 15.31 -11.19
N SER A 359 -11.39 14.39 -10.42
CA SER A 359 -11.82 14.62 -9.03
C SER A 359 -11.63 13.39 -8.16
N LYS A 360 -11.32 13.62 -6.87
CA LYS A 360 -11.23 12.57 -5.86
C LYS A 360 -12.40 12.73 -4.88
N LEU A 361 -13.29 11.76 -4.85
CA LEU A 361 -14.45 11.77 -3.98
C LEU A 361 -14.05 11.51 -2.51
N PRO A 362 -14.85 11.96 -1.52
CA PRO A 362 -14.60 11.69 -0.10
C PRO A 362 -14.54 10.19 0.24
N SER A 363 -15.20 9.35 -0.55
CA SER A 363 -15.14 7.89 -0.45
C SER A 363 -13.82 7.28 -0.91
N GLY A 364 -12.88 8.09 -1.44
CA GLY A 364 -11.59 7.67 -1.95
C GLY A 364 -11.59 7.29 -3.44
N TRP A 365 -12.75 7.25 -4.12
CA TRP A 365 -12.83 7.04 -5.55
C TRP A 365 -12.25 8.22 -6.32
N GLN A 366 -11.44 7.92 -7.34
CA GLN A 366 -11.06 8.88 -8.37
C GLN A 366 -12.09 8.83 -9.48
N ARG A 367 -12.57 9.99 -9.90
CA ARG A 367 -13.52 10.15 -11.00
C ARG A 367 -12.91 11.04 -12.06
N VAL A 368 -13.02 10.64 -13.31
CA VAL A 368 -12.66 11.45 -14.47
C VAL A 368 -13.89 11.55 -15.39
N ILE A 369 -14.36 12.77 -15.61
CA ILE A 369 -15.38 13.07 -16.62
C ILE A 369 -14.64 13.69 -17.80
N SER A 370 -14.82 13.15 -19.00
CA SER A 370 -14.07 13.56 -20.18
C SER A 370 -14.95 13.82 -21.39
N LEU A 371 -14.50 14.69 -22.26
CA LEU A 371 -15.04 14.85 -23.60
C LEU A 371 -13.86 14.71 -24.57
N LYS A 372 -13.74 13.55 -25.20
CA LYS A 372 -12.60 13.22 -26.07
C LYS A 372 -13.00 13.27 -27.52
N TYR A 373 -12.31 14.06 -28.31
CA TYR A 373 -12.33 13.98 -29.76
C TYR A 373 -11.21 13.04 -30.19
N GLN A 374 -11.56 11.97 -30.92
CA GLN A 374 -10.63 10.99 -31.46
C GLN A 374 -10.71 10.97 -32.96
N ARG A 375 -9.52 10.90 -33.59
CA ARG A 375 -9.38 10.66 -35.01
C ARG A 375 -8.36 9.56 -35.21
N GLU A 376 -8.81 8.45 -35.80
CA GLU A 376 -8.02 7.24 -35.98
C GLU A 376 -7.95 6.85 -37.45
N GLU A 377 -6.74 6.86 -38.02
CA GLU A 377 -6.44 6.23 -39.29
C GLU A 377 -6.02 4.77 -39.00
N TYR A 378 -6.73 3.83 -39.57
CA TYR A 378 -6.49 2.43 -39.26
C TYR A 378 -6.45 1.52 -40.48
N ARG A 379 -5.77 0.38 -40.31
CA ARG A 379 -5.82 -0.80 -41.14
C ARG A 379 -6.18 -2.00 -40.24
N LEU A 380 -7.09 -2.85 -40.67
CA LEU A 380 -7.60 -4.01 -39.95
C LEU A 380 -7.75 -5.18 -40.92
N GLY A 381 -6.68 -5.97 -41.10
CA GLY A 381 -6.56 -6.87 -42.24
C GLY A 381 -6.57 -6.09 -43.55
N ASP A 382 -7.41 -6.49 -44.50
CA ASP A 382 -7.59 -5.80 -45.78
C ASP A 382 -8.41 -4.50 -45.70
N ASP A 383 -9.16 -4.31 -44.59
CA ASP A 383 -9.95 -3.10 -44.38
C ASP A 383 -9.07 -1.96 -43.88
N SER A 384 -9.20 -0.80 -44.49
CA SER A 384 -8.58 0.43 -44.01
C SER A 384 -9.58 1.57 -43.97
N GLY A 385 -9.40 2.48 -43.04
CA GLY A 385 -10.37 3.56 -42.88
C GLY A 385 -9.86 4.69 -41.99
N LEU A 386 -10.72 5.70 -41.91
CA LEU A 386 -10.58 6.83 -40.99
C LEU A 386 -11.84 6.86 -40.13
N SER A 387 -11.63 6.82 -38.81
CA SER A 387 -12.71 6.96 -37.84
C SER A 387 -12.57 8.28 -37.09
N THR A 388 -13.68 8.96 -36.91
CA THR A 388 -13.77 10.18 -36.13
C THR A 388 -14.87 10.04 -35.09
N LEU A 389 -14.56 10.27 -33.82
CA LEU A 389 -15.49 10.11 -32.71
C LEU A 389 -15.37 11.26 -31.73
N LEU A 390 -16.47 11.84 -31.34
CA LEU A 390 -16.58 12.71 -30.16
C LEU A 390 -17.24 11.93 -29.05
N MET A 391 -16.48 11.66 -27.99
CA MET A 391 -16.87 10.74 -26.93
C MET A 391 -16.89 11.41 -25.55
N PRO A 392 -18.07 11.85 -25.06
CA PRO A 392 -18.22 12.01 -23.62
C PRO A 392 -18.03 10.67 -22.90
N GLY A 393 -17.36 10.72 -21.77
CA GLY A 393 -17.04 9.53 -21.01
C GLY A 393 -16.88 9.80 -19.52
N VAL A 394 -16.99 8.74 -18.75
CA VAL A 394 -16.75 8.74 -17.31
C VAL A 394 -15.91 7.52 -16.92
N SER A 395 -14.93 7.77 -16.07
CA SER A 395 -14.08 6.73 -15.47
C SER A 395 -14.13 6.86 -13.95
N PHE A 396 -14.28 5.72 -13.29
CA PHE A 396 -14.14 5.61 -11.84
C PHE A 396 -13.02 4.61 -11.54
N SER A 397 -12.09 5.00 -10.67
CA SER A 397 -11.06 4.10 -10.19
C SER A 397 -10.89 4.19 -8.68
N TYR A 398 -10.63 3.04 -8.06
CA TYR A 398 -10.36 2.94 -6.64
C TYR A 398 -9.19 1.98 -6.42
N LEU A 399 -8.17 2.44 -5.72
CA LEU A 399 -7.02 1.63 -5.34
C LEU A 399 -6.85 1.69 -3.82
N ARG A 400 -6.91 0.54 -3.19
CA ARG A 400 -6.52 0.36 -1.80
C ARG A 400 -5.37 -0.63 -1.73
N SER A 401 -4.28 -0.23 -1.10
CA SER A 401 -3.07 -1.05 -0.97
C SER A 401 -2.35 -0.67 0.32
N ASP A 402 -1.85 -1.66 1.03
CA ASP A 402 -1.02 -1.48 2.23
C ASP A 402 0.42 -1.09 1.89
N ASN A 403 0.90 -1.40 0.68
CA ASN A 403 2.20 -0.99 0.17
C ASN A 403 2.11 -0.72 -1.35
N ARG A 404 2.86 0.27 -1.85
CA ARG A 404 2.84 0.64 -3.28
C ARG A 404 3.72 -0.24 -4.16
N ILE A 405 4.80 -0.79 -3.62
CA ILE A 405 5.79 -1.57 -4.38
C ILE A 405 5.50 -3.05 -4.25
N ASP A 406 5.31 -3.53 -3.02
CA ASP A 406 5.03 -4.92 -2.70
C ASP A 406 3.84 -5.02 -1.73
N PRO A 407 2.60 -4.92 -2.23
CA PRO A 407 1.41 -5.00 -1.40
C PRO A 407 1.23 -6.42 -0.84
N HIS A 408 0.82 -6.52 0.43
CA HIS A 408 0.40 -7.78 1.03
C HIS A 408 -1.11 -7.95 0.94
N ASN A 409 -1.85 -6.86 1.03
CA ASN A 409 -3.29 -6.84 0.87
C ASN A 409 -3.72 -5.58 0.10
N GLY A 410 -4.66 -5.77 -0.80
CA GLY A 410 -5.19 -4.64 -1.54
C GLY A 410 -6.12 -5.06 -2.67
N TYR A 411 -6.76 -4.06 -3.25
CA TYR A 411 -7.57 -4.24 -4.45
C TYR A 411 -7.62 -2.97 -5.30
N ARG A 412 -7.79 -3.16 -6.60
CA ARG A 412 -8.02 -2.12 -7.59
C ARG A 412 -9.32 -2.40 -8.34
N LEU A 413 -10.17 -1.39 -8.42
CA LEU A 413 -11.41 -1.40 -9.17
C LEU A 413 -11.35 -0.28 -10.20
N GLN A 414 -11.71 -0.56 -11.44
CA GLN A 414 -11.75 0.44 -12.51
C GLN A 414 -12.95 0.18 -13.41
N PHE A 415 -13.69 1.25 -13.69
CA PHE A 415 -14.88 1.26 -14.54
C PHE A 415 -14.76 2.43 -15.52
N ASP A 416 -14.77 2.14 -16.80
CA ASP A 416 -14.67 3.13 -17.85
C ASP A 416 -15.88 3.00 -18.78
N THR A 417 -16.51 4.12 -19.13
CA THR A 417 -17.62 4.15 -20.07
C THR A 417 -17.52 5.38 -20.95
N GLN A 418 -17.73 5.20 -22.24
CA GLN A 418 -17.71 6.24 -23.26
C GLN A 418 -18.86 6.01 -24.23
N VAL A 419 -19.42 7.10 -24.75
CA VAL A 419 -20.49 7.04 -25.74
C VAL A 419 -20.16 7.96 -26.94
N ALA A 420 -20.62 7.58 -28.12
CA ALA A 420 -20.57 8.44 -29.30
C ALA A 420 -21.92 8.44 -30.00
N LYS A 421 -22.30 9.55 -30.60
CA LYS A 421 -23.54 9.72 -31.36
C LYS A 421 -23.21 10.11 -32.79
N GLU A 422 -23.60 9.29 -33.74
CA GLU A 422 -23.49 9.56 -35.16
C GLU A 422 -24.09 10.94 -35.51
N GLY A 423 -23.42 11.70 -36.36
CA GLY A 423 -23.79 13.06 -36.71
C GLY A 423 -23.30 14.13 -35.73
N LEU A 424 -22.90 13.78 -34.51
CA LEU A 424 -22.26 14.71 -33.57
C LEU A 424 -20.72 14.53 -33.62
N MET A 425 -20.10 14.99 -34.70
CA MET A 425 -18.65 14.81 -34.95
C MET A 425 -18.18 13.36 -34.75
N SER A 426 -19.08 12.43 -35.04
CA SER A 426 -18.85 10.98 -34.87
C SER A 426 -19.43 10.24 -36.06
N ASP A 427 -18.69 9.26 -36.57
CA ASP A 427 -19.03 8.45 -37.74
C ASP A 427 -20.00 7.31 -37.40
N THR A 428 -20.17 7.01 -36.11
CA THR A 428 -21.04 5.92 -35.67
C THR A 428 -21.64 6.18 -34.28
N ASN A 429 -22.73 5.48 -33.97
CA ASN A 429 -23.22 5.39 -32.61
C ASN A 429 -22.45 4.30 -31.89
N LEU A 430 -21.89 4.62 -30.72
CA LEU A 430 -21.09 3.70 -29.93
C LEU A 430 -21.41 3.85 -28.44
N LEU A 431 -21.52 2.73 -27.77
CA LEU A 431 -21.39 2.61 -26.32
C LEU A 431 -20.22 1.67 -26.05
N HIS A 432 -19.18 2.17 -25.40
CA HIS A 432 -17.99 1.40 -25.05
C HIS A 432 -17.82 1.40 -23.53
N GLY A 433 -17.52 0.23 -22.97
CA GLY A 433 -17.28 0.06 -21.54
C GLY A 433 -16.20 -0.97 -21.25
N ASN A 434 -15.45 -0.73 -20.17
CA ASN A 434 -14.45 -1.65 -19.67
C ASN A 434 -14.50 -1.68 -18.13
N VAL A 435 -14.40 -2.86 -17.56
CA VAL A 435 -14.33 -3.10 -16.11
C VAL A 435 -13.10 -3.93 -15.81
N LEU A 436 -12.26 -3.45 -14.90
CA LEU A 436 -11.09 -4.18 -14.42
C LEU A 436 -11.14 -4.27 -12.90
N LEU A 437 -11.12 -5.49 -12.39
CA LEU A 437 -11.08 -5.80 -10.98
C LEU A 437 -9.80 -6.59 -10.69
N LYS A 438 -9.01 -6.13 -9.73
CA LYS A 438 -7.84 -6.86 -9.22
C LYS A 438 -7.94 -6.94 -7.71
N GLY A 439 -7.54 -8.08 -7.15
CA GLY A 439 -7.49 -8.27 -5.71
C GLY A 439 -6.28 -9.09 -5.31
N LEU A 440 -5.76 -8.81 -4.13
CA LEU A 440 -4.59 -9.46 -3.58
C LEU A 440 -4.76 -9.58 -2.06
N THR A 441 -4.50 -10.78 -1.53
CA THR A 441 -4.50 -11.02 -0.09
C THR A 441 -3.42 -12.01 0.30
N THR A 442 -2.84 -11.79 1.49
CA THR A 442 -1.81 -12.67 2.06
C THR A 442 -2.35 -13.33 3.33
N LEU A 443 -2.37 -14.66 3.36
CA LEU A 443 -2.77 -15.46 4.50
C LEU A 443 -1.53 -15.97 5.24
N GLY A 444 -1.47 -15.72 6.54
CA GLY A 444 -0.26 -15.96 7.31
C GLY A 444 0.90 -15.07 6.82
N HIS A 445 2.10 -15.63 6.73
CA HIS A 445 3.29 -14.88 6.30
C HIS A 445 3.71 -15.20 4.86
N ASN A 446 3.31 -16.36 4.34
CA ASN A 446 3.90 -16.93 3.12
C ASN A 446 2.91 -17.19 1.99
N HIS A 447 1.59 -17.25 2.26
CA HIS A 447 0.59 -17.64 1.28
C HIS A 447 -0.12 -16.42 0.70
N ARG A 448 0.09 -16.14 -0.57
CA ARG A 448 -0.44 -14.97 -1.25
C ARG A 448 -1.31 -15.39 -2.42
N PHE A 449 -2.50 -14.79 -2.53
CA PHE A 449 -3.49 -15.05 -3.55
C PHE A 449 -3.77 -13.77 -4.33
N LEU A 450 -3.73 -13.88 -5.65
CA LEU A 450 -4.06 -12.78 -6.55
C LEU A 450 -5.22 -13.22 -7.45
N GLY A 451 -6.15 -12.30 -7.66
CA GLY A 451 -7.25 -12.46 -8.60
C GLY A 451 -7.35 -11.25 -9.52
N ARG A 452 -7.64 -11.49 -10.78
CA ARG A 452 -7.93 -10.44 -11.77
C ARG A 452 -9.10 -10.87 -12.62
N VAL A 453 -10.01 -9.93 -12.88
CA VAL A 453 -11.10 -10.12 -13.84
C VAL A 453 -11.24 -8.85 -14.66
N GLN A 454 -11.42 -9.03 -15.97
CA GLN A 454 -11.67 -7.94 -16.90
C GLN A 454 -12.86 -8.29 -17.78
N PHE A 455 -13.77 -7.31 -17.91
CA PHE A 455 -14.90 -7.36 -18.85
C PHE A 455 -14.83 -6.13 -19.75
N GLY A 456 -15.04 -6.34 -21.03
CA GLY A 456 -15.12 -5.28 -22.02
C GLY A 456 -16.33 -5.45 -22.91
N GLY A 457 -16.91 -4.35 -23.37
CA GLY A 457 -18.02 -4.39 -24.30
C GLY A 457 -18.16 -3.12 -25.12
N SER A 458 -18.43 -3.29 -26.44
CA SER A 458 -18.73 -2.22 -27.38
C SER A 458 -20.02 -2.55 -28.11
N ALA A 459 -21.04 -1.70 -27.92
CA ALA A 459 -22.31 -1.78 -28.62
C ALA A 459 -22.40 -0.69 -29.70
N THR A 460 -22.77 -1.05 -30.89
CA THR A 460 -23.00 -0.13 -32.03
C THR A 460 -24.20 -0.62 -32.82
N ASN A 461 -24.88 0.29 -33.51
CA ASN A 461 -25.98 -0.05 -34.42
C ASN A 461 -25.54 -0.34 -35.87
N GLY A 462 -24.23 -0.34 -36.14
CA GLY A 462 -23.60 -0.64 -37.44
C GLY A 462 -23.01 -2.04 -37.54
N TYR A 463 -22.45 -2.34 -38.71
CA TYR A 463 -21.70 -3.56 -38.96
C TYR A 463 -20.45 -3.62 -38.10
N LYS A 464 -19.88 -4.84 -37.92
CA LYS A 464 -18.68 -5.10 -37.06
C LYS A 464 -17.49 -4.18 -37.34
N ASN A 465 -17.35 -3.69 -38.58
CA ASN A 465 -16.23 -2.87 -39.05
C ASN A 465 -16.32 -1.39 -38.67
N ASN A 466 -17.45 -0.94 -38.08
CA ASN A 466 -17.64 0.46 -37.65
C ASN A 466 -16.99 0.77 -36.29
N ILE A 467 -16.37 -0.20 -35.62
CA ILE A 467 -15.61 0.01 -34.38
C ILE A 467 -14.14 0.07 -34.75
N PRO A 468 -13.43 1.22 -34.55
CA PRO A 468 -12.03 1.33 -34.85
C PRO A 468 -11.17 0.43 -33.94
N PRO A 469 -9.98 -0.01 -34.38
CA PRO A 469 -9.12 -0.95 -33.64
C PRO A 469 -8.85 -0.55 -32.20
N SER A 470 -8.66 0.74 -31.91
CA SER A 470 -8.42 1.26 -30.54
C SER A 470 -9.55 0.99 -29.54
N LEU A 471 -10.77 0.72 -30.03
CA LEU A 471 -11.98 0.43 -29.23
C LEU A 471 -12.46 -1.03 -29.36
N ARG A 472 -11.66 -1.88 -30.01
CA ARG A 472 -11.85 -3.33 -30.04
C ARG A 472 -11.05 -4.01 -28.93
N PHE A 473 -11.48 -5.20 -28.57
CA PHE A 473 -10.86 -5.98 -27.52
C PHE A 473 -10.04 -7.15 -28.09
N PHE A 474 -8.91 -7.38 -27.42
CA PHE A 474 -8.01 -8.50 -27.68
C PHE A 474 -7.63 -9.14 -26.34
N ALA A 475 -7.40 -10.45 -26.33
CA ALA A 475 -6.85 -11.16 -25.19
C ALA A 475 -5.56 -11.89 -25.58
N GLY A 476 -4.84 -12.44 -24.62
CA GLY A 476 -3.53 -13.05 -24.75
C GLY A 476 -2.41 -12.13 -24.27
N GLY A 477 -1.32 -12.70 -23.78
CA GLY A 477 -0.14 -12.02 -23.26
C GLY A 477 -0.05 -11.95 -21.74
N ASP A 478 1.02 -11.30 -21.26
CA ASP A 478 1.45 -11.25 -19.85
C ASP A 478 0.39 -10.70 -18.89
N GLN A 479 -0.43 -9.76 -19.38
CA GLN A 479 -1.46 -9.08 -18.59
C GLN A 479 -2.88 -9.57 -18.91
N SER A 480 -3.03 -10.65 -19.67
CA SER A 480 -4.32 -11.19 -20.08
C SER A 480 -4.37 -12.71 -19.87
N VAL A 481 -4.13 -13.52 -20.88
CA VAL A 481 -4.11 -14.99 -20.82
C VAL A 481 -2.71 -15.45 -21.20
N ARG A 482 -1.90 -15.81 -20.21
CA ARG A 482 -0.54 -16.32 -20.41
C ARG A 482 -0.59 -17.69 -21.08
N GLY A 483 0.43 -18.01 -21.86
CA GLY A 483 0.47 -19.18 -22.75
C GLY A 483 0.06 -18.86 -24.18
N TYR A 484 -0.59 -17.70 -24.40
CA TYR A 484 -0.91 -17.15 -25.72
C TYR A 484 -0.11 -15.89 -25.98
N ASP A 485 0.22 -15.63 -27.25
CA ASP A 485 0.94 -14.42 -27.64
C ASP A 485 0.10 -13.17 -27.40
N TYR A 486 0.76 -12.03 -27.28
CA TYR A 486 0.13 -10.75 -27.03
C TYR A 486 -0.95 -10.43 -28.06
N GLN A 487 -2.17 -10.16 -27.58
CA GLN A 487 -3.35 -9.76 -28.37
C GLN A 487 -3.77 -10.76 -29.47
N THR A 488 -3.41 -12.05 -29.33
CA THR A 488 -3.73 -13.06 -30.37
C THR A 488 -5.08 -13.74 -30.19
N LEU A 489 -5.72 -13.61 -29.04
CA LEU A 489 -7.04 -14.19 -28.79
C LEU A 489 -8.12 -13.18 -29.18
N SER A 490 -8.59 -13.28 -30.40
CA SER A 490 -9.67 -12.46 -30.96
C SER A 490 -10.31 -13.11 -32.18
N PRO A 491 -11.51 -12.67 -32.57
CA PRO A 491 -12.14 -13.09 -33.83
C PRO A 491 -11.24 -12.81 -35.04
N LYS A 492 -11.36 -13.67 -36.06
CA LYS A 492 -10.69 -13.53 -37.35
C LYS A 492 -11.69 -13.12 -38.43
N ASN A 493 -11.21 -12.42 -39.48
CA ASN A 493 -11.95 -12.19 -40.72
C ASN A 493 -11.92 -13.44 -41.62
N SER A 494 -12.50 -13.33 -42.85
CA SER A 494 -12.49 -14.38 -43.85
C SER A 494 -11.11 -14.81 -44.30
N ASP A 495 -10.12 -13.90 -44.26
CA ASP A 495 -8.77 -14.07 -44.73
C ASP A 495 -7.83 -14.63 -43.64
N GLY A 496 -8.36 -14.75 -42.42
CA GLY A 496 -7.66 -15.32 -41.28
C GLY A 496 -7.00 -14.29 -40.37
N ASP A 497 -7.13 -12.99 -40.67
CA ASP A 497 -6.56 -11.90 -39.89
C ASP A 497 -7.35 -11.65 -38.62
N ARG A 498 -6.64 -11.34 -37.54
CA ARG A 498 -7.25 -11.03 -36.25
C ARG A 498 -7.74 -9.60 -36.24
N ILE A 499 -9.05 -9.44 -36.05
CA ILE A 499 -9.71 -8.14 -36.16
C ILE A 499 -10.21 -7.55 -34.82
N GLY A 500 -9.87 -8.21 -33.70
CA GLY A 500 -10.40 -7.81 -32.39
C GLY A 500 -11.89 -8.13 -32.21
N GLY A 501 -12.32 -8.22 -30.96
CA GLY A 501 -13.69 -8.50 -30.58
C GLY A 501 -14.46 -7.25 -30.12
N ARG A 502 -15.80 -7.36 -30.16
CA ARG A 502 -16.70 -6.37 -29.54
C ARG A 502 -16.79 -6.55 -28.04
N TYR A 503 -16.54 -7.76 -27.55
CA TYR A 503 -16.62 -8.12 -26.14
C TYR A 503 -15.35 -8.80 -25.70
N LEU A 504 -15.06 -8.69 -24.40
CA LEU A 504 -13.91 -9.31 -23.74
C LEU A 504 -14.36 -9.91 -22.40
N VAL A 505 -13.92 -11.12 -22.15
CA VAL A 505 -13.90 -11.70 -20.81
C VAL A 505 -12.51 -12.27 -20.58
N ALA A 506 -11.83 -11.85 -19.53
CA ALA A 506 -10.56 -12.42 -19.12
C ALA A 506 -10.47 -12.47 -17.59
N GLY A 507 -9.95 -13.57 -17.06
CA GLY A 507 -9.76 -13.79 -15.64
C GLY A 507 -8.46 -14.51 -15.35
N SER A 508 -7.92 -14.29 -14.16
CA SER A 508 -6.70 -14.92 -13.68
C SER A 508 -6.81 -15.18 -12.18
N VAL A 509 -6.37 -16.35 -11.76
CA VAL A 509 -6.14 -16.69 -10.36
C VAL A 509 -4.70 -17.16 -10.23
N GLU A 510 -3.97 -16.55 -9.31
CA GLU A 510 -2.57 -16.88 -9.06
C GLU A 510 -2.35 -17.09 -7.56
N TYR A 511 -1.68 -18.16 -7.21
CA TYR A 511 -1.18 -18.45 -5.87
C TYR A 511 0.34 -18.29 -5.86
N GLN A 512 0.85 -17.57 -4.87
CA GLN A 512 2.27 -17.37 -4.63
C GLN A 512 2.66 -17.87 -3.24
N TYR A 513 3.82 -18.53 -3.17
CA TYR A 513 4.41 -18.95 -1.90
C TYR A 513 5.76 -18.25 -1.70
N SER A 514 5.93 -17.54 -0.58
CA SER A 514 7.17 -16.84 -0.24
C SER A 514 8.22 -17.83 0.26
N LEU A 515 9.25 -18.07 -0.53
CA LEU A 515 10.40 -18.91 -0.16
C LEU A 515 11.40 -18.15 0.71
N ALA A 516 11.57 -16.86 0.44
CA ALA A 516 12.43 -15.94 1.15
C ALA A 516 11.82 -14.54 1.08
N GLU A 517 12.38 -13.58 1.82
CA GLU A 517 11.89 -12.20 1.93
C GLU A 517 11.60 -11.54 0.57
N LYS A 518 12.43 -11.82 -0.46
CA LYS A 518 12.33 -11.20 -1.79
C LYS A 518 11.97 -12.19 -2.91
N TRP A 519 11.81 -13.48 -2.60
CA TRP A 519 11.58 -14.51 -3.59
C TRP A 519 10.30 -15.28 -3.34
N ARG A 520 9.49 -15.41 -4.40
CA ARG A 520 8.24 -16.18 -4.37
C ARG A 520 8.20 -17.11 -5.57
N VAL A 521 7.61 -18.27 -5.39
CA VAL A 521 7.16 -19.15 -6.47
C VAL A 521 5.68 -18.96 -6.68
N ALA A 522 5.23 -19.07 -7.91
CA ALA A 522 3.83 -18.86 -8.28
C ALA A 522 3.31 -20.01 -9.13
N THR A 523 2.02 -20.29 -9.02
CA THR A 523 1.25 -21.08 -9.98
C THR A 523 -0.03 -20.33 -10.32
N PHE A 524 -0.51 -20.45 -11.55
CA PHE A 524 -1.65 -19.69 -12.02
C PHE A 524 -2.47 -20.44 -13.05
N ILE A 525 -3.71 -20.01 -13.17
CA ILE A 525 -4.64 -20.33 -14.23
C ILE A 525 -5.25 -19.03 -14.75
N ASP A 526 -5.19 -18.84 -16.06
CA ASP A 526 -5.76 -17.71 -16.77
C ASP A 526 -6.79 -18.25 -17.76
N GLN A 527 -7.95 -17.56 -17.86
CA GLN A 527 -8.96 -17.86 -18.86
C GLN A 527 -9.47 -16.58 -19.50
N GLY A 528 -9.69 -16.61 -20.80
CA GLY A 528 -10.27 -15.47 -21.49
C GLY A 528 -10.39 -15.63 -22.98
N ASN A 529 -11.14 -14.72 -23.58
CA ASN A 529 -11.23 -14.58 -25.02
C ASN A 529 -11.89 -13.22 -25.37
N ALA A 530 -11.63 -12.72 -26.58
CA ALA A 530 -12.41 -11.64 -27.17
C ALA A 530 -13.33 -12.21 -28.25
N PHE A 531 -14.55 -11.66 -28.38
CA PHE A 531 -15.61 -12.23 -29.20
C PHE A 531 -16.59 -11.17 -29.73
N ASN A 532 -17.45 -11.55 -30.70
CA ASN A 532 -18.34 -10.62 -31.39
C ASN A 532 -19.84 -10.80 -31.07
N THR A 533 -20.23 -11.89 -30.44
CA THR A 533 -21.63 -12.22 -30.10
C THR A 533 -21.85 -12.15 -28.61
N LEU A 534 -23.07 -11.98 -28.13
CA LEU A 534 -23.37 -12.00 -26.69
C LEU A 534 -23.37 -13.40 -26.09
N GLU A 535 -23.27 -14.43 -26.92
CA GLU A 535 -23.07 -15.80 -26.44
C GLU A 535 -21.65 -15.94 -25.93
N LEU A 536 -21.48 -16.51 -24.73
CA LEU A 536 -20.19 -16.74 -24.14
C LEU A 536 -19.39 -17.71 -25.06
N PRO A 537 -18.22 -17.27 -25.56
CA PRO A 537 -17.40 -18.12 -26.42
C PRO A 537 -16.75 -19.22 -25.59
N SER A 538 -16.14 -20.21 -26.26
CA SER A 538 -15.17 -21.07 -25.61
C SER A 538 -14.02 -20.21 -25.09
N LEU A 539 -13.86 -20.14 -23.76
CA LEU A 539 -12.74 -19.44 -23.16
C LEU A 539 -11.46 -20.24 -23.39
N LYS A 540 -10.41 -19.56 -23.74
CA LYS A 540 -9.07 -20.11 -23.88
C LYS A 540 -8.38 -20.14 -22.54
N THR A 541 -7.70 -21.26 -22.22
CA THR A 541 -7.12 -21.50 -20.89
C THR A 541 -5.60 -21.57 -21.00
N GLY A 542 -4.92 -20.82 -20.16
CA GLY A 542 -3.49 -20.90 -19.95
C GLY A 542 -3.18 -21.26 -18.49
N VAL A 543 -2.23 -22.16 -18.30
CA VAL A 543 -1.75 -22.56 -16.96
C VAL A 543 -0.24 -22.45 -16.90
N GLY A 544 0.29 -22.20 -15.73
CA GLY A 544 1.72 -22.09 -15.61
C GLY A 544 2.25 -21.99 -14.19
N ILE A 545 3.56 -21.93 -14.15
CA ILE A 545 4.35 -21.73 -12.94
C ILE A 545 5.33 -20.58 -13.17
N GLY A 546 5.72 -19.91 -12.11
CA GLY A 546 6.65 -18.79 -12.24
C GLY A 546 7.40 -18.44 -10.97
N VAL A 547 8.34 -17.53 -11.15
CA VAL A 547 9.14 -16.95 -10.06
C VAL A 547 8.89 -15.44 -10.00
N ARG A 548 8.84 -14.93 -8.79
CA ARG A 548 8.68 -13.50 -8.48
C ARG A 548 9.88 -13.04 -7.69
N TRP A 549 10.51 -11.97 -8.13
CA TRP A 549 11.57 -11.31 -7.39
C TRP A 549 11.19 -9.88 -7.09
N VAL A 550 11.12 -9.56 -5.78
CA VAL A 550 10.84 -8.20 -5.31
C VAL A 550 12.13 -7.38 -5.39
N SER A 551 12.29 -6.66 -6.48
CA SER A 551 13.44 -5.79 -6.70
C SER A 551 13.17 -4.38 -6.11
N PRO A 552 14.21 -3.55 -5.90
CA PRO A 552 14.05 -2.15 -5.44
C PRO A 552 13.20 -1.29 -6.38
N VAL A 553 13.07 -1.67 -7.66
CA VAL A 553 12.28 -0.96 -8.67
C VAL A 553 10.91 -1.58 -8.94
N GLY A 554 10.54 -2.61 -8.17
CA GLY A 554 9.26 -3.32 -8.26
C GLY A 554 9.41 -4.82 -8.54
N PRO A 555 8.29 -5.56 -8.48
CA PRO A 555 8.30 -7.00 -8.72
C PRO A 555 8.68 -7.33 -10.17
N LEU A 556 9.61 -8.25 -10.34
CA LEU A 556 9.93 -8.93 -11.60
C LEU A 556 9.25 -10.28 -11.60
N ARG A 557 8.61 -10.63 -12.71
CA ARG A 557 7.85 -11.87 -12.89
C ARG A 557 8.39 -12.62 -14.09
N LEU A 558 8.70 -13.90 -13.89
CA LEU A 558 9.12 -14.81 -14.94
C LEU A 558 8.23 -16.05 -14.86
N ASP A 559 7.45 -16.29 -15.90
CA ASP A 559 6.47 -17.36 -15.98
C ASP A 559 6.74 -18.30 -17.14
N LEU A 560 6.57 -19.60 -16.91
CA LEU A 560 6.45 -20.62 -17.92
C LEU A 560 4.97 -21.00 -18.01
N ALA A 561 4.36 -20.72 -19.15
CA ALA A 561 2.93 -20.92 -19.37
C ALA A 561 2.68 -21.82 -20.56
N LYS A 562 1.63 -22.64 -20.46
CA LYS A 562 1.15 -23.51 -21.52
C LYS A 562 -0.31 -23.20 -21.82
N ALA A 563 -0.63 -23.00 -23.11
CA ALA A 563 -2.00 -22.98 -23.61
C ALA A 563 -2.56 -24.40 -23.57
N LEU A 564 -3.77 -24.57 -23.02
CA LEU A 564 -4.43 -25.89 -22.98
C LEU A 564 -5.31 -26.16 -24.21
N ASP A 565 -5.74 -25.10 -24.89
CA ASP A 565 -6.64 -25.17 -26.05
C ASP A 565 -5.92 -24.92 -27.39
N ASP A 566 -4.60 -24.99 -27.39
CA ASP A 566 -3.77 -24.80 -28.55
C ASP A 566 -2.61 -25.80 -28.47
N ASP A 567 -2.18 -26.39 -29.61
CA ASP A 567 -1.02 -27.31 -29.71
C ASP A 567 0.31 -26.58 -29.55
N GLY A 568 0.30 -25.31 -29.15
CA GLY A 568 1.49 -24.52 -28.87
C GLY A 568 2.30 -25.09 -27.70
N GLY A 569 3.61 -24.93 -27.78
CA GLY A 569 4.55 -25.34 -26.73
C GLY A 569 4.43 -24.46 -25.46
N ILE A 570 5.35 -24.67 -24.52
CA ILE A 570 5.52 -23.83 -23.35
C ILE A 570 6.07 -22.48 -23.81
N ARG A 571 5.46 -21.38 -23.34
CA ARG A 571 5.89 -20.00 -23.57
C ARG A 571 6.48 -19.39 -22.33
N LEU A 572 7.51 -18.60 -22.53
CA LEU A 572 8.13 -17.78 -21.49
C LEU A 572 7.48 -16.41 -21.47
N HIS A 573 7.00 -15.99 -20.31
CA HIS A 573 6.47 -14.66 -20.07
C HIS A 573 7.34 -13.93 -19.05
N PHE A 574 7.77 -12.73 -19.38
CA PHE A 574 8.52 -11.85 -18.48
C PHE A 574 7.85 -10.51 -18.39
N SER A 575 7.60 -10.06 -17.19
CA SER A 575 7.03 -8.74 -16.97
C SER A 575 7.58 -8.08 -15.69
N MET A 576 7.56 -6.75 -15.68
CA MET A 576 8.01 -5.91 -14.58
C MET A 576 6.95 -4.86 -14.25
N GLY A 577 6.70 -4.65 -12.97
CA GLY A 577 5.80 -3.61 -12.47
C GLY A 577 4.88 -4.09 -11.35
N PRO A 578 4.11 -3.16 -10.73
CA PRO A 578 3.22 -3.47 -9.62
C PRO A 578 2.10 -4.44 -10.01
N GLU A 579 1.59 -5.18 -9.03
CA GLU A 579 0.55 -6.20 -9.26
C GLU A 579 -0.88 -5.63 -9.19
N LEU A 580 -1.09 -4.53 -8.45
CA LEU A 580 -2.36 -3.83 -8.32
C LEU A 580 -2.45 -2.57 -9.19
#